data_d4d08b492e1148de455abe3643e0aff8
#
_entry.id   d4d08b492e1148de455abe3643e0aff8
#
_cell.length_a   1.000
_cell.length_b   1.000
_cell.length_c   1.000
_cell.angle_alpha   90.00
_cell.angle_beta   90.00
_cell.angle_gamma   90.00
#
_symmetry.space_group_name_H-M   'P 1'
#
loop_
_entity.id
_entity.type
_entity.pdbx_description
1 polymer ?
#
loop_
_entity_poly.entity_id
_entity_poly.type
_entity_poly.pdbx_seq_one_letter_code
_entity_poly.pdbx_strand_id
1 'polypeptide(L)'
;MSTLQISAGEELYYEYTESVSTSKTFVFVNALTGSTGMWSGHICERLQSAGYGTLCYNFRGQQDTVFRDETDLTPSLIVTDLCLLLSKLNPPSPVLVGLSIGGLFAAQAYLAGSNACGLVLINTLRKPSQRLDWINQSMVRLARIGGGRLVMTANMPVIAAPDLLAQMWEATFSTEPYEPPRGTDGLLRLMEGSLDADWNIPYEKLDILIH
;
A
#
# COMPACT_ATOMS: atom_id res chain seq x y z
N MET A 1 -2.77 17.86 -5.79
CA MET A 1 -1.69 16.84 -5.79
C MET A 1 -0.61 17.38 -4.89
N SER A 2 -0.24 16.62 -3.87
CA SER A 2 0.74 17.08 -2.88
C SER A 2 1.87 16.06 -2.74
N THR A 3 3.08 16.56 -2.54
CA THR A 3 4.24 15.73 -2.23
C THR A 3 4.80 16.12 -0.86
N LEU A 4 5.34 15.14 -0.15
CA LEU A 4 6.05 15.33 1.10
C LEU A 4 7.52 14.95 0.87
N GLN A 5 8.41 15.91 1.00
CA GLN A 5 9.83 15.65 0.97
C GLN A 5 10.25 14.87 2.23
N ILE A 6 10.82 13.69 2.04
CA ILE A 6 11.23 12.79 3.11
C ILE A 6 12.75 12.78 3.30
N SER A 7 13.48 12.99 2.22
CA SER A 7 14.93 13.18 2.23
C SER A 7 15.37 14.00 1.01
N ALA A 8 16.65 14.29 0.88
CA ALA A 8 17.16 15.01 -0.30
C ALA A 8 16.92 14.20 -1.59
N GLY A 9 16.07 14.73 -2.46
CA GLY A 9 15.71 14.12 -3.75
C GLY A 9 14.72 12.95 -3.64
N GLU A 10 14.01 12.80 -2.52
CA GLU A 10 12.99 11.76 -2.36
C GLU A 10 11.70 12.33 -1.79
N GLU A 11 10.57 11.98 -2.42
CA GLU A 11 9.26 12.52 -2.09
C GLU A 11 8.19 11.42 -2.09
N LEU A 12 7.29 11.49 -1.12
CA LEU A 12 6.04 10.71 -1.13
C LEU A 12 4.94 11.52 -1.79
N TYR A 13 4.19 10.88 -2.66
CA TYR A 13 2.92 11.43 -3.17
C TYR A 13 1.80 11.13 -2.18
N TYR A 14 0.94 12.12 -1.89
CA TYR A 14 -0.24 11.93 -1.06
C TYR A 14 -1.41 12.82 -1.48
N GLU A 15 -2.61 12.39 -1.08
CA GLU A 15 -3.87 13.11 -1.22
C GLU A 15 -4.50 13.21 0.17
N TYR A 16 -4.65 14.44 0.69
CA TYR A 16 -5.19 14.68 2.02
C TYR A 16 -6.38 15.62 1.94
N THR A 17 -7.51 15.19 2.51
CA THR A 17 -8.69 16.00 2.75
C THR A 17 -8.96 16.00 4.25
N GLU A 18 -8.99 17.18 4.85
CA GLU A 18 -9.26 17.34 6.28
C GLU A 18 -10.70 16.97 6.62
N SER A 19 -10.94 16.54 7.87
CA SER A 19 -12.29 16.30 8.37
C SER A 19 -13.07 17.60 8.55
N VAL A 20 -14.34 17.59 8.20
CA VAL A 20 -15.22 18.78 8.31
C VAL A 20 -16.06 18.74 9.57
N SER A 21 -16.63 17.60 9.93
CA SER A 21 -17.57 17.48 11.05
C SER A 21 -17.16 16.45 12.10
N THR A 22 -16.10 15.69 11.85
CA THR A 22 -15.58 14.70 12.79
C THR A 22 -14.10 14.99 13.09
N SER A 23 -13.60 14.45 14.19
CA SER A 23 -12.17 14.53 14.49
C SER A 23 -11.38 13.33 13.96
N LYS A 24 -11.93 12.50 13.06
CA LYS A 24 -11.27 11.29 12.57
C LYS A 24 -10.84 11.43 11.13
N THR A 25 -9.65 10.90 10.83
CA THR A 25 -9.10 10.78 9.47
C THR A 25 -8.80 9.32 9.15
N PHE A 26 -9.32 8.81 8.05
CA PHE A 26 -8.96 7.49 7.54
C PHE A 26 -7.70 7.59 6.69
N VAL A 27 -6.66 6.85 7.09
CA VAL A 27 -5.34 6.84 6.43
C VAL A 27 -5.18 5.51 5.71
N PHE A 28 -5.11 5.54 4.39
CA PHE A 28 -5.11 4.35 3.54
C PHE A 28 -3.69 3.90 3.22
N VAL A 29 -3.39 2.65 3.59
CA VAL A 29 -2.09 1.99 3.39
C VAL A 29 -2.23 0.93 2.30
N ASN A 30 -1.62 1.18 1.16
CA ASN A 30 -1.81 0.41 -0.07
C ASN A 30 -1.36 -1.06 0.03
N ALA A 31 -1.88 -1.92 -0.85
CA ALA A 31 -1.19 -3.15 -1.23
C ALA A 31 0.08 -2.82 -2.06
N LEU A 32 0.98 -3.78 -2.25
CA LEU A 32 2.22 -3.57 -3.03
C LEU A 32 1.97 -3.06 -4.45
N THR A 33 0.99 -3.60 -5.12
CA THR A 33 0.59 -3.21 -6.49
C THR A 33 -0.44 -2.10 -6.54
N GLY A 34 -0.74 -1.47 -5.39
CA GLY A 34 -1.75 -0.44 -5.26
C GLY A 34 -1.23 0.97 -5.54
N SER A 35 -2.16 1.91 -5.56
CA SER A 35 -1.90 3.35 -5.57
C SER A 35 -3.05 4.07 -4.89
N THR A 36 -2.91 5.39 -4.67
CA THR A 36 -3.99 6.25 -4.13
C THR A 36 -5.28 6.14 -4.92
N GLY A 37 -5.21 5.88 -6.23
CA GLY A 37 -6.36 5.70 -7.10
C GLY A 37 -7.32 4.56 -6.69
N MET A 38 -6.86 3.60 -5.88
CA MET A 38 -7.73 2.55 -5.34
C MET A 38 -8.74 3.08 -4.30
N TRP A 39 -8.43 4.21 -3.68
CA TRP A 39 -9.18 4.78 -2.56
C TRP A 39 -9.86 6.09 -2.88
N SER A 40 -9.18 6.96 -3.68
CA SER A 40 -9.52 8.36 -3.91
C SER A 40 -10.87 8.59 -4.59
N GLY A 41 -11.41 7.59 -5.28
CA GLY A 41 -12.76 7.62 -5.83
C GLY A 41 -13.82 7.32 -4.78
N HIS A 42 -14.63 6.32 -5.05
CA HIS A 42 -15.86 6.00 -4.33
C HIS A 42 -15.72 5.89 -2.78
N ILE A 43 -14.59 5.34 -2.29
CA ILE A 43 -14.39 5.14 -0.84
C ILE A 43 -14.15 6.49 -0.15
N CYS A 44 -13.18 7.27 -0.63
CA CYS A 44 -12.86 8.57 -0.04
C CYS A 44 -14.02 9.55 -0.17
N GLU A 45 -14.70 9.61 -1.32
CA GLU A 45 -15.86 10.47 -1.53
C GLU A 45 -16.98 10.20 -0.52
N ARG A 46 -17.26 8.94 -0.22
CA ARG A 46 -18.28 8.57 0.77
C ARG A 46 -17.88 8.96 2.19
N LEU A 47 -16.63 8.75 2.56
CA LEU A 47 -16.11 9.15 3.87
C LEU A 47 -16.12 10.67 4.04
N GLN A 48 -15.66 11.40 3.03
CA GLN A 48 -15.68 12.86 3.01
C GLN A 48 -17.11 13.42 3.08
N SER A 49 -18.05 12.82 2.34
CA SER A 49 -19.47 13.18 2.41
C SER A 49 -20.07 12.95 3.80
N ALA A 50 -19.53 11.99 4.56
CA ALA A 50 -19.90 11.75 5.95
C ALA A 50 -19.12 12.63 6.95
N GLY A 51 -18.27 13.56 6.48
CA GLY A 51 -17.53 14.53 7.27
C GLY A 51 -16.19 14.03 7.83
N TYR A 52 -15.73 12.83 7.44
CA TYR A 52 -14.42 12.30 7.82
C TYR A 52 -13.30 12.86 6.96
N GLY A 53 -12.10 12.99 7.55
CA GLY A 53 -10.89 13.22 6.78
C GLY A 53 -10.41 11.94 6.09
N THR A 54 -9.69 12.10 4.98
CA THR A 54 -9.07 10.99 4.23
C THR A 54 -7.63 11.35 3.85
N LEU A 55 -6.71 10.40 4.05
CA LEU A 55 -5.32 10.53 3.65
C LEU A 55 -4.91 9.26 2.89
N CYS A 56 -4.68 9.40 1.60
CA CYS A 56 -4.13 8.35 0.75
C CYS A 56 -2.69 8.71 0.41
N TYR A 57 -1.79 7.73 0.32
CA TYR A 57 -0.42 7.98 -0.10
C TYR A 57 0.16 6.78 -0.84
N ASN A 58 1.17 7.02 -1.64
CA ASN A 58 1.91 5.98 -2.33
C ASN A 58 3.23 5.67 -1.62
N PHE A 59 3.59 4.39 -1.50
CA PHE A 59 4.90 3.98 -1.00
C PHE A 59 6.00 4.45 -1.95
N ARG A 60 7.21 4.68 -1.46
CA ARG A 60 8.37 4.78 -2.36
C ARG A 60 8.40 3.55 -3.28
N GLY A 61 8.59 3.80 -4.58
CA GLY A 61 8.49 2.75 -5.60
C GLY A 61 7.10 2.54 -6.20
N GLN A 62 6.04 3.11 -5.61
CA GLN A 62 4.73 3.20 -6.26
C GLN A 62 4.62 4.48 -7.10
N GLN A 63 3.51 4.58 -7.84
CA GLN A 63 3.22 5.67 -8.76
C GLN A 63 3.39 7.06 -8.12
N ASP A 64 3.87 8.02 -8.89
CA ASP A 64 3.98 9.44 -8.50
C ASP A 64 4.91 9.75 -7.31
N THR A 65 5.68 8.77 -6.82
CA THR A 65 6.73 8.98 -5.81
C THR A 65 8.08 9.18 -6.45
N VAL A 66 8.95 9.92 -5.76
CA VAL A 66 10.33 10.10 -6.18
C VAL A 66 11.26 9.45 -5.17
N PHE A 67 12.13 8.58 -5.64
CA PHE A 67 13.14 7.91 -4.82
C PHE A 67 14.42 7.72 -5.63
N ARG A 68 15.55 7.56 -4.93
CA ARG A 68 16.85 7.38 -5.58
C ARG A 68 17.12 5.92 -5.92
N ASP A 69 17.91 5.68 -6.95
CA ASP A 69 18.24 4.32 -7.37
C ASP A 69 18.95 3.50 -6.28
N GLU A 70 19.67 4.15 -5.36
CA GLU A 70 20.36 3.50 -4.24
C GLU A 70 19.45 3.18 -3.05
N THR A 71 18.22 3.72 -3.02
CA THR A 71 17.30 3.53 -1.88
C THR A 71 16.81 2.09 -1.84
N ASP A 72 17.09 1.41 -0.75
CA ASP A 72 16.61 0.05 -0.52
C ASP A 72 15.17 0.05 -0.01
N LEU A 73 14.23 -0.43 -0.84
CA LEU A 73 12.79 -0.40 -0.58
C LEU A 73 12.35 -1.53 0.37
N THR A 74 12.85 -1.49 1.59
CA THR A 74 12.56 -2.49 2.63
C THR A 74 11.21 -2.26 3.33
N PRO A 75 10.61 -3.30 3.95
CA PRO A 75 9.43 -3.15 4.80
C PRO A 75 9.58 -2.10 5.91
N SER A 76 10.73 -2.08 6.57
CA SER A 76 11.03 -1.11 7.63
C SER A 76 11.08 0.33 7.11
N LEU A 77 11.56 0.55 5.89
CA LEU A 77 11.54 1.86 5.25
C LEU A 77 10.11 2.34 5.02
N ILE A 78 9.23 1.47 4.50
CA ILE A 78 7.82 1.81 4.24
C ILE A 78 7.08 2.16 5.54
N VAL A 79 7.34 1.42 6.63
CA VAL A 79 6.79 1.74 7.95
C VAL A 79 7.32 3.07 8.48
N THR A 80 8.61 3.34 8.32
CA THR A 80 9.23 4.62 8.70
C THR A 80 8.62 5.79 7.94
N ASP A 81 8.38 5.63 6.64
CA ASP A 81 7.73 6.64 5.80
C ASP A 81 6.29 6.92 6.24
N LEU A 82 5.52 5.88 6.58
CA LEU A 82 4.17 6.05 7.12
C LEU A 82 4.20 6.82 8.45
N CYS A 83 5.10 6.48 9.37
CA CYS A 83 5.25 7.19 10.63
C CYS A 83 5.65 8.66 10.40
N LEU A 84 6.54 8.92 9.47
CA LEU A 84 6.96 10.28 9.10
C LEU A 84 5.80 11.08 8.50
N LEU A 85 5.04 10.48 7.58
CA LEU A 85 3.86 11.09 6.96
C LEU A 85 2.83 11.49 8.03
N LEU A 86 2.51 10.57 8.95
CA LEU A 86 1.60 10.83 10.06
C LEU A 86 2.10 11.95 10.99
N SER A 87 3.39 11.94 11.32
CA SER A 87 4.00 12.97 12.15
C SER A 87 3.99 14.36 11.50
N LYS A 88 4.23 14.45 10.20
CA LYS A 88 4.30 15.71 9.46
C LYS A 88 2.94 16.30 9.17
N LEU A 89 1.97 15.49 8.77
CA LEU A 89 0.62 15.96 8.45
C LEU A 89 -0.27 16.06 9.69
N ASN A 90 0.07 15.33 10.74
CA ASN A 90 -0.65 15.28 12.01
C ASN A 90 -2.18 15.21 11.87
N PRO A 91 -2.71 14.24 11.10
CA PRO A 91 -4.14 14.13 10.89
C PRO A 91 -4.86 13.84 12.23
N PRO A 92 -6.04 14.42 12.48
CA PRO A 92 -6.76 14.22 13.74
C PRO A 92 -7.26 12.76 13.84
N SER A 93 -6.99 12.13 14.99
CA SER A 93 -7.43 10.76 15.35
C SER A 93 -7.35 9.77 14.18
N PRO A 94 -6.14 9.47 13.65
CA PRO A 94 -5.99 8.66 12.46
C PRO A 94 -6.45 7.21 12.69
N VAL A 95 -7.25 6.70 11.75
CA VAL A 95 -7.61 5.28 11.63
C VAL A 95 -6.85 4.73 10.45
N LEU A 96 -5.90 3.82 10.68
CA LEU A 96 -5.11 3.24 9.60
C LEU A 96 -5.92 2.11 8.93
N VAL A 97 -6.07 2.20 7.62
CA VAL A 97 -6.80 1.22 6.79
C VAL A 97 -5.81 0.57 5.85
N GLY A 98 -5.40 -0.65 6.16
CA GLY A 98 -4.38 -1.37 5.39
C GLY A 98 -4.96 -2.50 4.55
N LEU A 99 -4.62 -2.54 3.26
CA LEU A 99 -4.98 -3.62 2.35
C LEU A 99 -3.81 -4.59 2.17
N SER A 100 -4.06 -5.89 2.39
CA SER A 100 -3.05 -6.94 2.22
C SER A 100 -1.81 -6.65 3.09
N ILE A 101 -0.61 -6.56 2.50
CA ILE A 101 0.63 -6.17 3.20
C ILE A 101 0.54 -4.76 3.81
N GLY A 102 -0.30 -3.88 3.28
CA GLY A 102 -0.55 -2.57 3.87
C GLY A 102 -1.11 -2.65 5.29
N GLY A 103 -1.88 -3.70 5.61
CA GLY A 103 -2.34 -3.94 6.99
C GLY A 103 -1.20 -4.36 7.91
N LEU A 104 -0.21 -5.12 7.42
CA LEU A 104 1.02 -5.41 8.16
C LEU A 104 1.76 -4.10 8.49
N PHE A 105 1.97 -3.23 7.50
CA PHE A 105 2.65 -1.95 7.70
C PHE A 105 1.89 -1.01 8.64
N ALA A 106 0.55 -0.98 8.55
CA ALA A 106 -0.30 -0.23 9.47
C ALA A 106 -0.14 -0.71 10.92
N ALA A 107 -0.16 -2.03 11.15
CA ALA A 107 0.04 -2.62 12.47
C ALA A 107 1.46 -2.34 13.02
N GLN A 108 2.48 -2.46 12.16
CA GLN A 108 3.87 -2.15 12.54
C GLN A 108 4.05 -0.65 12.85
N ALA A 109 3.42 0.25 12.10
CA ALA A 109 3.46 1.69 12.39
C ALA A 109 2.78 2.02 13.73
N TYR A 110 1.68 1.35 14.07
CA TYR A 110 1.07 1.47 15.40
C TYR A 110 2.03 1.01 16.51
N LEU A 111 2.64 -0.17 16.36
CA LEU A 111 3.62 -0.70 17.32
C LEU A 111 4.88 0.16 17.44
N ALA A 112 5.23 0.90 16.39
CA ALA A 112 6.31 1.88 16.39
C ALA A 112 5.93 3.21 17.07
N GLY A 113 4.71 3.33 17.61
CA GLY A 113 4.27 4.49 18.38
C GLY A 113 3.56 5.57 17.57
N SER A 114 2.99 5.24 16.40
CA SER A 114 2.10 6.19 15.71
C SER A 114 0.88 6.52 16.58
N ASN A 115 0.32 7.71 16.37
CA ASN A 115 -0.86 8.20 17.11
C ASN A 115 -2.20 7.63 16.58
N ALA A 116 -2.18 6.48 15.92
CA ALA A 116 -3.39 5.86 15.39
C ALA A 116 -4.38 5.51 16.51
N CYS A 117 -5.67 5.76 16.28
CA CYS A 117 -6.76 5.48 17.20
C CYS A 117 -7.61 4.26 16.77
N GLY A 118 -7.29 3.62 15.64
CA GLY A 118 -7.94 2.42 15.14
C GLY A 118 -7.16 1.79 13.98
N LEU A 119 -7.38 0.49 13.78
CA LEU A 119 -6.85 -0.28 12.64
C LEU A 119 -7.99 -0.95 11.90
N VAL A 120 -7.98 -0.90 10.59
CA VAL A 120 -8.84 -1.68 9.70
C VAL A 120 -7.94 -2.52 8.80
N LEU A 121 -7.98 -3.84 8.95
CA LEU A 121 -7.09 -4.79 8.28
C LEU A 121 -7.87 -5.56 7.21
N ILE A 122 -7.76 -5.11 5.96
CA ILE A 122 -8.49 -5.68 4.82
C ILE A 122 -7.64 -6.76 4.17
N ASN A 123 -8.12 -8.02 4.21
CA ASN A 123 -7.44 -9.16 3.60
C ASN A 123 -5.94 -9.28 3.99
N THR A 124 -5.63 -8.90 5.22
CA THR A 124 -4.27 -8.97 5.78
C THR A 124 -4.05 -10.34 6.41
N LEU A 125 -2.93 -10.96 6.06
CA LEU A 125 -2.57 -12.26 6.63
C LEU A 125 -2.14 -12.11 8.08
N ARG A 126 -2.63 -13.02 8.94
CA ARG A 126 -2.34 -12.99 10.37
C ARG A 126 -0.94 -13.49 10.72
N LYS A 127 -0.40 -14.39 9.91
CA LYS A 127 0.90 -15.03 10.15
C LYS A 127 1.49 -15.57 8.85
N PRO A 128 2.82 -15.77 8.81
CA PRO A 128 3.48 -16.35 7.66
C PRO A 128 2.99 -17.78 7.38
N SER A 129 3.07 -18.18 6.12
CA SER A 129 2.74 -19.53 5.68
C SER A 129 3.48 -19.88 4.40
N GLN A 130 3.71 -21.17 4.16
CA GLN A 130 4.31 -21.64 2.90
C GLN A 130 3.53 -21.18 1.67
N ARG A 131 2.21 -21.06 1.77
CA ARG A 131 1.38 -20.55 0.68
C ARG A 131 1.70 -19.08 0.38
N LEU A 132 1.88 -18.26 1.41
CA LEU A 132 2.27 -16.86 1.23
C LEU A 132 3.65 -16.76 0.58
N ASP A 133 4.62 -17.53 1.07
CA ASP A 133 5.97 -17.54 0.52
C ASP A 133 5.97 -17.96 -0.95
N TRP A 134 5.16 -18.98 -1.30
CA TRP A 134 4.98 -19.40 -2.68
C TRP A 134 4.43 -18.28 -3.58
N ILE A 135 3.36 -17.61 -3.11
CA ILE A 135 2.74 -16.50 -3.86
C ILE A 135 3.76 -15.38 -4.06
N ASN A 136 4.42 -14.93 -2.99
CA ASN A 136 5.39 -13.83 -3.05
C ASN A 136 6.57 -14.13 -3.99
N GLN A 137 7.15 -15.33 -3.87
CA GLN A 137 8.23 -15.78 -4.75
C GLN A 137 7.78 -15.87 -6.22
N SER A 138 6.56 -16.32 -6.48
CA SER A 138 6.01 -16.40 -7.83
C SER A 138 5.78 -15.01 -8.41
N MET A 139 5.24 -14.08 -7.62
CA MET A 139 4.99 -12.70 -8.05
C MET A 139 6.29 -11.98 -8.42
N VAL A 140 7.35 -12.12 -7.61
CA VAL A 140 8.67 -11.54 -7.93
C VAL A 140 9.22 -12.10 -9.24
N ARG A 141 9.11 -13.41 -9.47
CA ARG A 141 9.55 -14.04 -10.73
C ARG A 141 8.78 -13.52 -11.94
N LEU A 142 7.46 -13.40 -11.82
CA LEU A 142 6.62 -12.83 -12.88
C LEU A 142 6.98 -11.37 -13.14
N ALA A 143 7.21 -10.58 -12.08
CA ALA A 143 7.61 -9.20 -12.20
C ALA A 143 8.94 -9.04 -12.95
N ARG A 144 9.93 -9.89 -12.68
CA ARG A 144 11.22 -9.90 -13.39
C ARG A 144 11.11 -10.22 -14.89
N ILE A 145 10.14 -11.03 -15.27
CA ILE A 145 9.94 -11.47 -16.66
C ILE A 145 9.13 -10.45 -17.47
N GLY A 146 8.07 -9.89 -16.90
CA GLY A 146 7.11 -9.10 -17.65
C GLY A 146 6.50 -7.91 -16.86
N GLY A 147 7.19 -7.48 -15.81
CA GLY A 147 6.77 -6.31 -15.02
C GLY A 147 5.43 -6.49 -14.31
N GLY A 148 4.90 -5.36 -13.83
CA GLY A 148 3.61 -5.33 -13.13
C GLY A 148 2.45 -5.84 -13.96
N ARG A 149 2.49 -5.67 -15.29
CA ARG A 149 1.43 -6.15 -16.19
C ARG A 149 1.32 -7.67 -16.17
N LEU A 150 2.43 -8.41 -16.23
CA LEU A 150 2.40 -9.87 -16.15
C LEU A 150 1.95 -10.33 -14.76
N VAL A 151 2.40 -9.67 -13.69
CA VAL A 151 1.95 -9.94 -12.33
C VAL A 151 0.43 -9.80 -12.22
N MET A 152 -0.13 -8.69 -12.71
CA MET A 152 -1.57 -8.45 -12.68
C MET A 152 -2.33 -9.48 -13.51
N THR A 153 -1.89 -9.76 -14.73
CA THR A 153 -2.54 -10.77 -15.60
C THR A 153 -2.61 -12.14 -14.93
N ALA A 154 -1.53 -12.56 -14.25
CA ALA A 154 -1.48 -13.86 -13.60
C ALA A 154 -2.30 -13.93 -12.30
N ASN A 155 -2.41 -12.82 -11.55
CA ASN A 155 -3.06 -12.83 -10.24
C ASN A 155 -4.54 -12.40 -10.27
N MET A 156 -4.96 -11.56 -11.22
CA MET A 156 -6.34 -11.08 -11.27
C MET A 156 -7.39 -12.19 -11.21
N PRO A 157 -7.24 -13.34 -11.89
CA PRO A 157 -8.24 -14.44 -11.82
C PRO A 157 -8.42 -15.00 -10.40
N VAL A 158 -7.42 -14.83 -9.50
CA VAL A 158 -7.44 -15.36 -8.14
C VAL A 158 -8.05 -14.35 -7.14
N ILE A 159 -7.94 -13.05 -7.42
CA ILE A 159 -8.28 -11.99 -6.46
C ILE A 159 -9.48 -11.14 -6.85
N ALA A 160 -9.88 -11.14 -8.13
CA ALA A 160 -10.94 -10.28 -8.63
C ALA A 160 -12.28 -11.03 -8.82
N ALA A 161 -13.38 -10.31 -8.61
CA ALA A 161 -14.71 -10.80 -8.91
C ALA A 161 -14.90 -10.98 -10.44
N PRO A 162 -15.74 -11.93 -10.88
CA PRO A 162 -15.97 -12.20 -12.32
C PRO A 162 -16.35 -10.96 -13.14
N ASP A 163 -17.19 -10.09 -12.60
CA ASP A 163 -17.63 -8.86 -13.28
C ASP A 163 -16.46 -7.88 -13.50
N LEU A 164 -15.55 -7.79 -12.55
CA LEU A 164 -14.35 -6.96 -12.69
C LEU A 164 -13.40 -7.54 -13.73
N LEU A 165 -13.23 -8.86 -13.77
CA LEU A 165 -12.44 -9.53 -14.81
C LEU A 165 -13.00 -9.27 -16.21
N ALA A 166 -14.32 -9.33 -16.37
CA ALA A 166 -14.98 -9.03 -17.65
C ALA A 166 -14.71 -7.58 -18.11
N GLN A 167 -14.77 -6.61 -17.18
CA GLN A 167 -14.50 -5.20 -17.48
C GLN A 167 -13.04 -4.95 -17.86
N MET A 168 -12.10 -5.67 -17.25
CA MET A 168 -10.67 -5.50 -17.46
C MET A 168 -10.11 -6.30 -18.65
N TRP A 169 -10.89 -7.20 -19.23
CA TRP A 169 -10.42 -8.18 -20.22
C TRP A 169 -9.64 -7.55 -21.36
N GLU A 170 -10.23 -6.59 -22.07
CA GLU A 170 -9.60 -5.97 -23.25
C GLU A 170 -8.31 -5.20 -22.89
N ALA A 171 -8.31 -4.50 -21.77
CA ALA A 171 -7.13 -3.75 -21.31
C ALA A 171 -5.99 -4.69 -20.84
N THR A 172 -6.34 -5.83 -20.25
CA THR A 172 -5.37 -6.78 -19.70
C THR A 172 -4.71 -7.61 -20.81
N PHE A 173 -5.49 -8.10 -21.79
CA PHE A 173 -5.01 -8.96 -22.86
C PHE A 173 -4.73 -8.17 -24.16
N SER A 174 -3.99 -7.06 -24.03
CA SER A 174 -3.45 -6.36 -25.19
C SER A 174 -2.47 -7.23 -25.96
N THR A 175 -2.31 -6.96 -27.26
CA THR A 175 -1.38 -7.69 -28.13
C THR A 175 0.10 -7.35 -27.90
N GLU A 176 0.39 -6.40 -27.01
CA GLU A 176 1.75 -6.01 -26.69
C GLU A 176 2.49 -7.11 -25.93
N PRO A 177 3.75 -7.38 -26.25
CA PRO A 177 4.55 -8.36 -25.51
C PRO A 177 4.77 -7.90 -24.07
N TYR A 178 5.01 -8.85 -23.18
CA TYR A 178 5.51 -8.55 -21.84
C TYR A 178 7.01 -8.25 -21.94
N GLU A 179 7.44 -7.19 -21.26
CA GLU A 179 8.85 -6.81 -21.24
C GLU A 179 9.38 -6.81 -19.80
N PRO A 180 10.62 -7.27 -19.58
CA PRO A 180 11.27 -7.15 -18.29
C PRO A 180 11.38 -5.68 -17.88
N PRO A 181 11.07 -5.34 -16.63
CA PRO A 181 11.26 -3.98 -16.14
C PRO A 181 12.76 -3.68 -16.00
N ARG A 182 13.08 -2.39 -15.90
CA ARG A 182 14.44 -1.97 -15.52
C ARG A 182 14.75 -2.38 -14.08
N GLY A 183 16.00 -2.60 -13.74
CA GLY A 183 16.42 -2.91 -12.37
C GLY A 183 16.09 -1.82 -11.34
N THR A 184 15.83 -0.60 -11.82
CA THR A 184 15.40 0.56 -11.01
C THR A 184 13.87 0.67 -10.91
N ASP A 185 13.11 -0.26 -11.49
CA ASP A 185 11.65 -0.25 -11.41
C ASP A 185 11.17 -0.36 -9.95
N GLY A 186 10.38 0.62 -9.54
CA GLY A 186 9.95 0.75 -8.15
C GLY A 186 9.07 -0.41 -7.69
N LEU A 187 8.15 -0.89 -8.53
CA LEU A 187 7.28 -2.00 -8.18
C LEU A 187 8.07 -3.30 -8.02
N LEU A 188 8.99 -3.59 -8.95
CA LEU A 188 9.85 -4.78 -8.84
C LEU A 188 10.65 -4.75 -7.53
N ARG A 189 11.28 -3.62 -7.21
CA ARG A 189 12.09 -3.45 -5.99
C ARG A 189 11.25 -3.55 -4.72
N LEU A 190 10.03 -2.98 -4.70
CA LEU A 190 9.09 -3.16 -3.60
C LEU A 190 8.71 -4.63 -3.40
N MET A 191 8.46 -5.35 -4.48
CA MET A 191 8.12 -6.78 -4.41
C MET A 191 9.30 -7.61 -3.90
N GLU A 192 10.52 -7.31 -4.35
CA GLU A 192 11.74 -7.97 -3.87
C GLU A 192 11.98 -7.69 -2.39
N GLY A 193 11.93 -6.42 -1.97
CA GLY A 193 12.09 -6.04 -0.57
C GLY A 193 11.02 -6.63 0.34
N SER A 194 9.80 -6.82 -0.16
CA SER A 194 8.70 -7.40 0.63
C SER A 194 8.87 -8.88 0.98
N LEU A 195 9.80 -9.59 0.32
CA LEU A 195 10.12 -10.98 0.68
C LEU A 195 10.66 -11.09 2.11
N ASP A 196 11.29 -10.03 2.61
CA ASP A 196 11.86 -9.95 3.96
C ASP A 196 10.85 -9.39 5.00
N ALA A 197 9.57 -9.27 4.65
CA ALA A 197 8.56 -8.75 5.56
C ALA A 197 8.32 -9.70 6.75
N ASP A 198 8.46 -9.16 7.97
CA ASP A 198 8.13 -9.92 9.19
C ASP A 198 6.62 -9.90 9.45
N TRP A 199 5.99 -11.03 9.20
CA TRP A 199 4.55 -11.24 9.42
C TRP A 199 4.19 -11.66 10.85
N ASN A 200 5.17 -11.73 11.77
CA ASN A 200 4.94 -12.10 13.16
C ASN A 200 4.51 -10.88 13.99
N ILE A 201 3.31 -10.39 13.73
CA ILE A 201 2.75 -9.28 14.51
C ILE A 201 2.31 -9.79 15.88
N PRO A 202 2.77 -9.17 16.97
CA PRO A 202 2.30 -9.47 18.33
C PRO A 202 0.91 -8.82 18.53
N TYR A 203 -0.13 -9.47 18.00
CA TYR A 203 -1.51 -8.95 18.02
C TYR A 203 -2.01 -8.64 19.44
N GLU A 204 -1.50 -9.35 20.46
CA GLU A 204 -1.77 -9.10 21.87
C GLU A 204 -1.26 -7.74 22.39
N LYS A 205 -0.35 -7.10 21.67
CA LYS A 205 0.16 -5.76 21.98
C LYS A 205 -0.57 -4.64 21.25
N LEU A 206 -1.52 -4.98 20.40
CA LEU A 206 -2.35 -4.00 19.70
C LEU A 206 -3.51 -3.59 20.63
N ASP A 207 -3.23 -2.73 21.60
CA ASP A 207 -4.24 -2.17 22.52
C ASP A 207 -5.03 -1.05 21.84
N ILE A 208 -5.74 -1.42 20.77
CA ILE A 208 -6.47 -0.52 19.88
C ILE A 208 -7.64 -1.28 19.25
N LEU A 209 -8.69 -0.55 18.85
CA LEU A 209 -9.81 -1.13 18.11
C LEU A 209 -9.33 -1.64 16.74
N ILE A 210 -9.55 -2.93 16.48
CA ILE A 210 -9.18 -3.61 15.21
C ILE A 210 -10.46 -4.12 14.55
N HIS A 211 -10.59 -3.84 13.26
CA HIS A 211 -11.67 -4.32 12.39
C HIS A 211 -11.13 -5.10 11.20
#